data_f584c0a29242ae59663d8349f32aaf6a
#
_entry.id   f584c0a29242ae59663d8349f32aaf6a
#
_cell.length_a   1.000
_cell.length_b   1.000
_cell.length_c   1.000
_cell.angle_alpha   90.00
_cell.angle_beta   90.00
_cell.angle_gamma   90.00
#
_symmetry.space_group_name_H-M   'P 1'
#
loop_
_entity.id
_entity.type
_entity.pdbx_description
1 polymer ?
#
loop_
_entity_poly.entity_id
_entity_poly.type
_entity_poly.pdbx_seq_one_letter_code
_entity_poly.pdbx_strand_id
1 'polypeptide(L)'
;MKESLKKIEELKNQLNTVKSELQNEFKTGLKKIFVDNPTLDSVEMYINNHEFNDGGATSFYIGYEDLKIVVEGEEVEREWDNATKEYKPNPVLESLIELFGDVHCIHEDLYGDEYEHLSIIREEVLKF
;
A
#
# COMPACT_ATOMS: atom_id res chain seq x y z
N MET A 1 23.83 -29.80 -10.38
CA MET A 1 22.62 -29.29 -11.07
C MET A 1 21.34 -29.59 -10.32
N LYS A 2 21.06 -30.83 -9.97
CA LYS A 2 19.83 -31.20 -9.25
C LYS A 2 19.70 -30.53 -7.86
N GLU A 3 20.79 -30.39 -7.13
CA GLU A 3 20.82 -29.74 -5.82
C GLU A 3 20.53 -28.23 -5.90
N SER A 4 21.06 -27.57 -6.94
CA SER A 4 20.81 -26.15 -7.17
C SER A 4 19.36 -25.87 -7.55
N LEU A 5 18.74 -26.73 -8.34
CA LEU A 5 17.33 -26.63 -8.70
C LEU A 5 16.43 -26.85 -7.49
N LYS A 6 16.76 -27.79 -6.59
CA LYS A 6 16.02 -27.98 -5.34
C LYS A 6 16.08 -26.77 -4.44
N LYS A 7 17.27 -26.14 -4.32
CA LYS A 7 17.42 -24.91 -3.53
C LYS A 7 16.58 -23.77 -4.08
N ILE A 8 16.53 -23.62 -5.40
CA ILE A 8 15.71 -22.60 -6.06
C ILE A 8 14.24 -22.84 -5.76
N GLU A 9 13.76 -24.08 -5.84
CA GLU A 9 12.37 -24.43 -5.53
C GLU A 9 12.03 -24.17 -4.06
N GLU A 10 12.92 -24.55 -3.14
CA GLU A 10 12.76 -24.28 -1.71
C GLU A 10 12.68 -22.78 -1.42
N LEU A 11 13.57 -21.99 -2.03
CA LEU A 11 13.57 -20.53 -1.87
C LEU A 11 12.30 -19.90 -2.43
N LYS A 12 11.82 -20.38 -3.59
CA LYS A 12 10.56 -19.91 -4.17
C LYS A 12 9.37 -20.22 -3.25
N ASN A 13 9.34 -21.43 -2.69
CA ASN A 13 8.28 -21.84 -1.76
C ASN A 13 8.31 -21.01 -0.47
N GLN A 14 9.50 -20.75 0.08
CA GLN A 14 9.67 -19.89 1.24
C GLN A 14 9.23 -18.46 0.95
N LEU A 15 9.61 -17.93 -0.22
CA LEU A 15 9.19 -16.58 -0.63
C LEU A 15 7.69 -16.48 -0.78
N ASN A 16 7.04 -17.47 -1.39
CA ASN A 16 5.58 -17.50 -1.53
C ASN A 16 4.88 -17.55 -0.17
N THR A 17 5.42 -18.32 0.77
CA THR A 17 4.88 -18.39 2.14
C THR A 17 4.99 -17.05 2.84
N VAL A 18 6.14 -16.40 2.79
CA VAL A 18 6.37 -15.08 3.39
C VAL A 18 5.46 -14.02 2.75
N LYS A 19 5.31 -14.04 1.43
CA LYS A 19 4.38 -13.14 0.73
C LYS A 19 2.94 -13.33 1.20
N SER A 20 2.49 -14.57 1.37
CA SER A 20 1.14 -14.87 1.85
C SER A 20 0.93 -14.40 3.27
N GLU A 21 1.91 -14.59 4.15
CA GLU A 21 1.87 -14.09 5.52
C GLU A 21 1.80 -12.57 5.56
N LEU A 22 2.60 -11.90 4.74
CA LEU A 22 2.62 -10.45 4.67
C LEU A 22 1.31 -9.89 4.11
N GLN A 23 0.70 -10.54 3.12
CA GLN A 23 -0.62 -10.18 2.61
C GLN A 23 -1.69 -10.29 3.71
N ASN A 24 -1.66 -11.35 4.51
CA ASN A 24 -2.59 -11.55 5.61
C ASN A 24 -2.40 -10.50 6.72
N GLU A 25 -1.16 -10.17 7.05
CA GLU A 25 -0.85 -9.11 8.00
C GLU A 25 -1.33 -7.75 7.52
N PHE A 26 -1.15 -7.46 6.23
CA PHE A 26 -1.64 -6.24 5.60
C PHE A 26 -3.16 -6.13 5.68
N LYS A 27 -3.87 -7.18 5.31
CA LYS A 27 -5.34 -7.22 5.37
C LYS A 27 -5.85 -7.04 6.79
N THR A 28 -5.21 -7.69 7.76
CA THR A 28 -5.55 -7.58 9.18
C THR A 28 -5.31 -6.15 9.68
N GLY A 29 -4.17 -5.56 9.33
CA GLY A 29 -3.84 -4.18 9.71
C GLY A 29 -4.79 -3.16 9.10
N LEU A 30 -5.11 -3.33 7.81
CA LEU A 30 -6.04 -2.46 7.10
C LEU A 30 -7.45 -2.55 7.70
N LYS A 31 -7.93 -3.76 7.97
CA LYS A 31 -9.23 -3.98 8.61
C LYS A 31 -9.29 -3.33 9.99
N LYS A 32 -8.22 -3.44 10.78
CA LYS A 32 -8.14 -2.81 12.10
C LYS A 32 -8.28 -1.29 12.01
N ILE A 33 -7.60 -0.66 11.04
CA ILE A 33 -7.69 0.78 10.85
C ILE A 33 -9.13 1.20 10.53
N PHE A 34 -9.82 0.47 9.66
CA PHE A 34 -11.22 0.76 9.32
C PHE A 34 -12.18 0.51 10.50
N VAL A 35 -11.94 -0.53 11.29
CA VAL A 35 -12.76 -0.83 12.48
C VAL A 35 -12.56 0.22 13.57
N ASP A 36 -11.32 0.65 13.81
CA ASP A 36 -11.00 1.67 14.81
C ASP A 36 -11.48 3.07 14.40
N ASN A 37 -11.74 3.28 13.12
CA ASN A 37 -12.19 4.56 12.57
C ASN A 37 -13.53 4.39 11.83
N PRO A 38 -14.66 4.35 12.54
CA PRO A 38 -15.98 4.07 11.95
C PRO A 38 -16.42 5.07 10.87
N THR A 39 -15.85 6.27 10.85
CA THR A 39 -16.17 7.32 9.88
C THR A 39 -15.32 7.26 8.62
N LEU A 40 -14.30 6.39 8.60
CA LEU A 40 -13.44 6.19 7.44
C LEU A 40 -14.18 5.40 6.36
N ASP A 41 -14.44 6.01 5.22
CA ASP A 41 -15.18 5.40 4.11
C ASP A 41 -14.27 4.68 3.12
N SER A 42 -13.18 5.32 2.73
CA SER A 42 -12.26 4.77 1.75
C SER A 42 -10.85 5.34 1.88
N VAL A 43 -9.91 4.63 1.24
CA VAL A 43 -8.53 5.06 1.07
C VAL A 43 -8.26 5.15 -0.42
N GLU A 44 -7.73 6.26 -0.89
CA GLU A 44 -7.41 6.48 -2.28
C GLU A 44 -5.94 6.79 -2.47
N MET A 45 -5.32 6.18 -3.48
CA MET A 45 -3.93 6.44 -3.82
C MET A 45 -3.72 6.41 -5.32
N TYR A 46 -2.70 7.15 -5.78
CA TYR A 46 -2.28 7.16 -7.17
C TYR A 46 -1.01 6.36 -7.33
N ILE A 47 -0.97 5.56 -8.38
CA ILE A 47 0.19 4.76 -8.75
C ILE A 47 0.81 5.41 -9.98
N ASN A 48 2.03 5.90 -9.85
CA ASN A 48 2.76 6.52 -10.93
C ASN A 48 3.74 5.53 -11.54
N ASN A 49 3.49 5.20 -12.82
CA ASN A 49 4.42 4.42 -13.62
C ASN A 49 5.28 5.40 -14.44
N HIS A 50 6.55 5.53 -14.07
CA HIS A 50 7.48 6.37 -14.81
C HIS A 50 8.29 5.53 -15.80
N GLU A 51 8.03 5.75 -17.08
CA GLU A 51 8.89 5.23 -18.13
C GLU A 51 9.99 6.24 -18.41
N PHE A 52 11.24 5.88 -18.11
CA PHE A 52 12.40 6.68 -18.49
C PHE A 52 12.94 6.18 -19.83
N ASN A 53 13.04 7.08 -20.81
CA ASN A 53 13.62 6.80 -22.13
C ASN A 53 15.15 6.83 -22.15
N ASP A 54 15.78 6.45 -21.07
CA ASP A 54 17.24 6.42 -20.93
C ASP A 54 17.87 5.03 -21.14
N GLY A 55 17.04 4.07 -21.56
CA GLY A 55 17.45 2.67 -21.71
C GLY A 55 17.43 1.86 -20.42
N GLY A 56 16.99 2.45 -19.32
CA GLY A 56 16.81 1.75 -18.03
C GLY A 56 15.48 1.03 -17.92
N ALA A 57 15.36 0.20 -16.89
CA ALA A 57 14.11 -0.48 -16.59
C ALA A 57 13.04 0.50 -16.11
N THR A 58 11.79 0.25 -16.46
CA THR A 58 10.64 1.01 -15.97
C THR A 58 10.63 0.93 -14.44
N SER A 59 10.68 2.08 -13.76
CA SER A 59 10.58 2.13 -12.32
C SER A 59 9.13 2.32 -11.89
N PHE A 60 8.70 1.46 -10.99
CA PHE A 60 7.38 1.51 -10.38
C PHE A 60 7.44 2.37 -9.11
N TYR A 61 6.71 3.47 -9.10
CA TYR A 61 6.67 4.38 -7.96
C TYR A 61 5.25 4.49 -7.42
N ILE A 62 5.10 4.26 -6.13
CA ILE A 62 3.83 4.43 -5.44
C ILE A 62 3.91 5.68 -4.57
N GLY A 63 3.07 6.66 -4.88
CA GLY A 63 3.04 7.91 -4.14
C GLY A 63 2.27 7.79 -2.85
N TYR A 64 2.83 7.12 -1.84
CA TYR A 64 2.18 7.03 -0.53
C TYR A 64 1.97 8.38 0.14
N GLU A 65 2.80 9.36 -0.21
CA GLU A 65 2.70 10.71 0.30
C GLU A 65 1.46 11.43 -0.21
N ASP A 66 0.95 11.01 -1.38
CA ASP A 66 -0.26 11.55 -1.99
C ASP A 66 -1.52 10.75 -1.62
N LEU A 67 -1.40 9.85 -0.66
CA LEU A 67 -2.51 9.04 -0.17
C LEU A 67 -3.58 9.95 0.46
N LYS A 68 -4.82 9.71 0.05
CA LYS A 68 -5.99 10.44 0.55
C LYS A 68 -6.94 9.47 1.22
N ILE A 69 -7.70 9.97 2.17
CA ILE A 69 -8.80 9.21 2.77
C ILE A 69 -10.11 9.96 2.58
N VAL A 70 -11.22 9.22 2.55
CA VAL A 70 -12.56 9.81 2.56
C VAL A 70 -13.17 9.51 3.92
N VAL A 71 -13.52 10.57 4.64
CA VAL A 71 -14.12 10.51 5.98
C VAL A 71 -15.45 11.26 5.94
N GLU A 72 -16.55 10.54 6.19
CA GLU A 72 -17.91 11.10 6.14
C GLU A 72 -18.23 11.82 4.82
N GLY A 73 -17.75 11.27 3.70
CA GLY A 73 -17.95 11.84 2.37
C GLY A 73 -17.00 12.97 1.98
N GLU A 74 -16.09 13.36 2.87
CA GLU A 74 -15.12 14.42 2.62
C GLU A 74 -13.72 13.84 2.40
N GLU A 75 -13.02 14.35 1.37
CA GLU A 75 -11.63 13.97 1.11
C GLU A 75 -10.70 14.64 2.14
N VAL A 76 -9.82 13.85 2.73
CA VAL A 76 -8.80 14.30 3.68
C VAL A 76 -7.43 13.87 3.16
N GLU A 77 -6.52 14.84 3.05
CA GLU A 77 -5.14 14.59 2.63
C GLU A 77 -4.17 15.19 3.64
N ARG A 78 -2.88 14.89 3.48
CA ARG A 78 -1.84 15.49 4.33
C ARG A 78 -1.80 17.00 4.12
N GLU A 79 -1.88 17.75 5.21
CA GLU A 79 -1.79 19.20 5.18
C GLU A 79 -0.41 19.67 5.65
N TRP A 80 0.20 20.53 4.85
CA TRP A 80 1.46 21.18 5.20
C TRP A 80 1.23 22.43 6.03
N ASP A 81 1.94 22.55 7.14
CA ASP A 81 1.93 23.75 7.98
C ASP A 81 3.18 24.58 7.70
N ASN A 82 3.00 25.76 7.08
CA ASN A 82 4.11 26.67 6.76
C ASN A 82 4.74 27.29 8.00
N ALA A 83 4.02 27.41 9.11
CA ALA A 83 4.53 27.98 10.35
C ALA A 83 5.52 27.05 11.03
N THR A 84 5.22 25.76 11.09
CA THR A 84 6.08 24.74 11.72
C THR A 84 7.01 24.05 10.74
N LYS A 85 6.78 24.18 9.43
CA LYS A 85 7.44 23.47 8.34
C LYS A 85 7.35 21.95 8.48
N GLU A 86 6.21 21.48 8.94
CA GLU A 86 5.90 20.08 9.13
C GLU A 86 4.48 19.78 8.66
N TYR A 87 4.18 18.52 8.40
CA TYR A 87 2.82 18.08 8.12
C TYR A 87 1.99 18.08 9.41
N LYS A 88 0.75 18.50 9.31
CA LYS A 88 -0.18 18.42 10.45
C LYS A 88 -0.39 16.96 10.85
N PRO A 89 -0.41 16.65 12.14
CA PRO A 89 -0.64 15.28 12.62
C PRO A 89 -2.01 14.75 12.18
N ASN A 90 -1.98 13.57 11.53
CA ASN A 90 -3.20 12.82 11.22
C ASN A 90 -2.90 11.34 11.44
N PRO A 91 -3.28 10.78 12.61
CA PRO A 91 -2.94 9.41 12.97
C PRO A 91 -3.43 8.36 11.98
N VAL A 92 -4.59 8.56 11.35
CA VAL A 92 -5.13 7.62 10.36
C VAL A 92 -4.28 7.61 9.09
N LEU A 93 -3.95 8.77 8.55
CA LEU A 93 -3.09 8.89 7.38
C LEU A 93 -1.69 8.35 7.64
N GLU A 94 -1.10 8.65 8.79
CA GLU A 94 0.21 8.15 9.19
C GLU A 94 0.23 6.63 9.31
N SER A 95 -0.78 6.04 9.93
CA SER A 95 -0.91 4.58 10.06
C SER A 95 -1.07 3.90 8.71
N LEU A 96 -1.83 4.49 7.78
CA LEU A 96 -2.00 3.97 6.43
C LEU A 96 -0.72 4.06 5.60
N ILE A 97 -0.03 5.20 5.67
CA ILE A 97 1.25 5.38 4.96
C ILE A 97 2.27 4.36 5.44
N GLU A 98 2.37 4.14 6.74
CA GLU A 98 3.26 3.14 7.32
C GLU A 98 2.89 1.72 6.85
N LEU A 99 1.61 1.37 6.90
CA LEU A 99 1.11 0.06 6.49
C LEU A 99 1.40 -0.23 5.01
N PHE A 100 1.14 0.73 4.12
CA PHE A 100 1.44 0.58 2.69
C PHE A 100 2.94 0.56 2.42
N GLY A 101 3.73 1.30 3.18
CA GLY A 101 5.18 1.26 3.10
C GLY A 101 5.75 -0.11 3.45
N ASP A 102 5.20 -0.76 4.47
CA ASP A 102 5.63 -2.09 4.90
C ASP A 102 5.37 -3.17 3.84
N VAL A 103 4.34 -3.00 3.01
CA VAL A 103 3.99 -3.96 1.95
C VAL A 103 4.42 -3.51 0.55
N HIS A 104 5.25 -2.49 0.46
CA HIS A 104 5.72 -1.95 -0.83
C HIS A 104 6.30 -3.03 -1.74
N CYS A 105 7.09 -3.96 -1.19
CA CYS A 105 7.73 -5.03 -1.96
C CYS A 105 6.75 -6.03 -2.58
N ILE A 106 5.51 -6.10 -2.10
CA ILE A 106 4.48 -7.00 -2.62
C ILE A 106 3.26 -6.25 -3.18
N HIS A 107 3.37 -4.94 -3.35
CA HIS A 107 2.24 -4.13 -3.82
C HIS A 107 1.70 -4.61 -5.18
N GLU A 108 2.59 -4.95 -6.09
CA GLU A 108 2.24 -5.49 -7.42
C GLU A 108 1.46 -6.80 -7.29
N ASP A 109 1.84 -7.67 -6.35
CA ASP A 109 1.13 -8.92 -6.07
C ASP A 109 -0.26 -8.68 -5.48
N LEU A 110 -0.44 -7.60 -4.72
CA LEU A 110 -1.71 -7.26 -4.08
C LEU A 110 -2.70 -6.58 -5.04
N TYR A 111 -2.22 -5.64 -5.84
CA TYR A 111 -3.07 -4.74 -6.61
C TYR A 111 -2.72 -4.67 -8.09
N GLY A 112 -1.61 -5.28 -8.52
CA GLY A 112 -1.13 -5.20 -9.89
C GLY A 112 -0.44 -3.88 -10.20
N ASP A 113 0.05 -3.74 -11.43
CA ASP A 113 0.78 -2.59 -11.93
C ASP A 113 -0.03 -1.71 -12.92
N GLU A 114 -1.25 -2.14 -13.25
CA GLU A 114 -2.09 -1.53 -14.28
C GLU A 114 -2.95 -0.36 -13.78
N TYR A 115 -3.03 -0.14 -12.48
CA TYR A 115 -3.91 0.87 -11.90
C TYR A 115 -3.19 2.22 -11.74
N GLU A 116 -3.71 3.25 -12.40
CA GLU A 116 -3.28 4.64 -12.17
C GLU A 116 -3.86 5.18 -10.86
N HIS A 117 -5.05 4.74 -10.49
CA HIS A 117 -5.76 5.14 -9.27
C HIS A 117 -6.32 3.91 -8.58
N LEU A 118 -5.99 3.76 -7.30
CA LEU A 118 -6.50 2.68 -6.46
C LEU A 118 -7.42 3.26 -5.39
N SER A 119 -8.64 2.74 -5.33
CA SER A 119 -9.62 3.08 -4.30
C SER A 119 -9.96 1.83 -3.50
N ILE A 120 -9.76 1.91 -2.19
CA ILE A 120 -10.06 0.82 -1.26
C ILE A 120 -11.22 1.25 -0.38
N ILE A 121 -12.38 0.64 -0.58
CA ILE A 121 -13.60 1.01 0.12
C ILE A 121 -13.83 0.16 1.38
N ARG A 122 -14.47 0.78 2.37
CA ARG A 122 -14.78 0.14 3.66
C ARG A 122 -15.49 -1.19 3.53
N GLU A 123 -16.48 -1.26 2.64
CA GLU A 123 -17.27 -2.47 2.44
C GLU A 123 -16.41 -3.67 2.03
N GLU A 124 -15.42 -3.47 1.17
CA GLU A 124 -14.48 -4.50 0.75
C GLU A 124 -13.53 -4.91 1.89
N VAL A 125 -13.03 -3.93 2.64
CA VAL A 125 -12.09 -4.17 3.75
C VAL A 125 -12.74 -4.99 4.86
N LEU A 126 -13.98 -4.71 5.19
CA LEU A 126 -14.70 -5.43 6.24
C LEU A 126 -15.00 -6.90 5.88
N LYS A 127 -14.88 -7.26 4.61
CA LYS A 127 -15.04 -8.64 4.14
C LYS A 127 -13.76 -9.48 4.19
N PHE A 128 -12.65 -8.88 4.54
CA PHE A 128 -11.37 -9.59 4.62
C PHE A 128 -11.39 -10.70 5.67
#